data_d4ef6f3df52959489afdbb95937954fb
#
_entry.id   d4ef6f3df52959489afdbb95937954fb
#
_cell.length_a   1.000
_cell.length_b   1.000
_cell.length_c   1.000
_cell.angle_alpha   90.00
_cell.angle_beta   90.00
_cell.angle_gamma   90.00
#
_symmetry.space_group_name_H-M   'P 1'
#
loop_
_entity.id
_entity.type
_entity.pdbx_description
1 polymer ?
#
loop_
_entity_poly.entity_id
_entity_poly.type
_entity_poly.pdbx_seq_one_letter_code
_entity_poly.pdbx_strand_id
1 'polypeptide(L)'
;MIDPCAGFATSYAQARQRFVAAAEAAGLEVHGRAHPMLGVDGETLAMDIARSGPADAAALLILSSGCHGVEGYCGSGVQNALLADAGFRAAAARAGVALLFVHALNPYGFSWSRRVTHENVDLNRNWQDFSAPLPRNPAYDEIEHWLLPAQWPPAPEVEA
;
A
#
# COMPACT_ATOMS: atom_id res chain seq x y z
N MET A 1 28.22 3.59 2.87
CA MET A 1 27.44 2.31 2.76
C MET A 1 26.10 2.58 3.41
N ILE A 2 25.00 2.38 2.68
CA ILE A 2 23.65 2.58 3.23
C ILE A 2 23.37 1.38 4.14
N ASP A 3 22.99 1.63 5.40
CA ASP A 3 22.51 0.57 6.29
C ASP A 3 21.17 0.04 5.74
N PRO A 4 21.11 -1.19 5.25
CA PRO A 4 19.89 -1.74 4.68
C PRO A 4 18.75 -1.86 5.69
N CYS A 5 19.06 -1.90 6.99
CA CYS A 5 18.07 -1.98 8.05
C CYS A 5 17.45 -0.63 8.40
N ALA A 6 18.12 0.48 8.09
CA ALA A 6 17.63 1.82 8.43
C ALA A 6 16.31 2.20 7.74
N GLY A 7 15.99 1.54 6.62
CA GLY A 7 14.74 1.76 5.87
C GLY A 7 13.50 1.13 6.49
N PHE A 8 13.66 0.08 7.32
CA PHE A 8 12.53 -0.68 7.88
C PHE A 8 11.93 0.02 9.10
N ALA A 9 10.60 -0.05 9.20
CA ALA A 9 9.80 0.58 10.24
C ALA A 9 9.09 -0.48 11.11
N THR A 10 8.60 -0.08 12.28
CA THR A 10 7.86 -0.93 13.22
C THR A 10 6.38 -0.57 13.30
N SER A 11 5.96 0.54 12.64
CA SER A 11 4.55 0.94 12.50
C SER A 11 4.33 1.58 11.13
N TYR A 12 3.06 1.63 10.70
CA TYR A 12 2.67 2.34 9.48
C TYR A 12 3.06 3.83 9.54
N ALA A 13 2.77 4.49 10.66
CA ALA A 13 3.10 5.90 10.84
C ALA A 13 4.60 6.17 10.64
N GLN A 14 5.45 5.32 11.22
CA GLN A 14 6.91 5.41 11.05
C GLN A 14 7.33 5.10 9.61
N ALA A 15 6.71 4.09 8.97
CA ALA A 15 6.99 3.74 7.58
C ALA A 15 6.67 4.91 6.64
N ARG A 16 5.49 5.50 6.79
CA ARG A 16 5.06 6.68 6.03
C ARG A 16 5.98 7.88 6.25
N GLN A 17 6.31 8.18 7.51
CA GLN A 17 7.22 9.28 7.84
C GLN A 17 8.59 9.12 7.17
N ARG A 18 9.15 7.90 7.18
CA ARG A 18 10.42 7.60 6.52
C ARG A 18 10.34 7.73 5.01
N PHE A 19 9.25 7.27 4.40
CA PHE A 19 9.05 7.40 2.96
C PHE A 19 9.00 8.87 2.53
N VAL A 20 8.18 9.68 3.20
CA VAL A 20 8.06 11.11 2.92
C VAL A 20 9.42 11.80 3.09
N ALA A 21 10.10 11.56 4.22
CA ALA A 21 11.43 12.15 4.47
C ALA A 21 12.47 11.72 3.43
N ALA A 22 12.47 10.46 3.00
CA ALA A 22 13.40 9.97 1.97
C ALA A 22 13.13 10.58 0.60
N ALA A 23 11.85 10.76 0.23
CA ALA A 23 11.45 11.40 -1.02
C ALA A 23 11.83 12.90 -1.02
N GLU A 24 11.55 13.62 0.06
CA GLU A 24 11.93 15.03 0.23
C GLU A 24 13.46 15.22 0.21
N ALA A 25 14.20 14.37 0.90
CA ALA A 25 15.68 14.39 0.88
C ALA A 25 16.24 14.09 -0.51
N ALA A 26 15.50 13.35 -1.34
CA ALA A 26 15.83 13.11 -2.74
C ALA A 26 15.42 14.28 -3.67
N GLY A 27 14.83 15.36 -3.14
CA GLY A 27 14.33 16.52 -3.89
C GLY A 27 13.04 16.23 -4.67
N LEU A 28 12.25 15.22 -4.24
CA LEU A 28 11.01 14.83 -4.90
C LEU A 28 9.81 15.43 -4.16
N GLU A 29 8.82 15.85 -4.92
CA GLU A 29 7.50 16.23 -4.38
C GLU A 29 6.70 14.97 -4.02
N VAL A 30 6.00 15.01 -2.89
CA VAL A 30 5.14 13.93 -2.42
C VAL A 30 3.68 14.34 -2.52
N HIS A 31 2.89 13.55 -3.23
CA HIS A 31 1.45 13.74 -3.39
C HIS A 31 0.69 12.69 -2.58
N GLY A 32 0.06 13.12 -1.47
CA GLY A 32 -0.72 12.24 -0.60
C GLY A 32 -2.19 12.17 -1.00
N ARG A 33 -2.75 10.96 -1.05
CA ARG A 33 -4.19 10.71 -1.15
C ARG A 33 -4.69 10.21 0.20
N ALA A 34 -5.42 11.06 0.93
CA ALA A 34 -5.95 10.71 2.24
C ALA A 34 -6.93 9.55 2.16
N HIS A 35 -6.83 8.63 3.10
CA HIS A 35 -7.78 7.54 3.31
C HIS A 35 -8.88 8.00 4.28
N PRO A 36 -10.15 7.59 4.11
CA PRO A 36 -11.25 8.07 4.97
C PRO A 36 -11.21 7.53 6.41
N MET A 37 -10.56 6.38 6.62
CA MET A 37 -10.44 5.75 7.95
C MET A 37 -9.14 6.15 8.64
N LEU A 38 -9.10 6.02 9.97
CA LEU A 38 -7.89 6.16 10.77
C LEU A 38 -7.16 4.81 10.91
N GLY A 39 -5.90 4.88 11.26
CA GLY A 39 -5.07 3.72 11.57
C GLY A 39 -5.33 3.17 12.97
N VAL A 40 -4.61 2.09 13.31
CA VAL A 40 -4.77 1.35 14.58
C VAL A 40 -4.46 2.20 15.81
N ASP A 41 -3.54 3.15 15.68
CA ASP A 41 -3.15 4.10 16.74
C ASP A 41 -3.87 5.46 16.59
N GLY A 42 -4.91 5.55 15.75
CA GLY A 42 -5.64 6.78 15.47
C GLY A 42 -4.93 7.73 14.49
N GLU A 43 -3.85 7.28 13.86
CA GLU A 43 -3.09 8.07 12.90
C GLU A 43 -3.84 8.24 11.57
N THR A 44 -3.54 9.33 10.87
CA THR A 44 -4.06 9.56 9.52
C THR A 44 -3.40 8.65 8.50
N LEU A 45 -4.21 8.03 7.66
CA LEU A 45 -3.77 7.13 6.60
C LEU A 45 -3.76 7.84 5.25
N ALA A 46 -2.78 7.52 4.41
CA ALA A 46 -2.72 8.01 3.04
C ALA A 46 -1.94 7.05 2.13
N MET A 47 -2.23 7.12 0.85
CA MET A 47 -1.37 6.63 -0.21
C MET A 47 -0.53 7.80 -0.71
N ASP A 48 0.79 7.75 -0.48
CA ASP A 48 1.72 8.79 -0.88
C ASP A 48 2.47 8.37 -2.16
N ILE A 49 2.64 9.33 -3.06
CA ILE A 49 3.22 9.09 -4.39
C ILE A 49 4.37 10.08 -4.58
N ALA A 50 5.52 9.57 -5.02
CA ALA A 50 6.66 10.37 -5.43
C ALA A 50 7.17 9.91 -6.80
N ARG A 51 7.59 10.87 -7.65
CA ARG A 51 8.10 10.57 -8.99
C ARG A 51 9.52 11.10 -9.14
N SER A 52 10.41 10.27 -9.69
CA SER A 52 11.80 10.64 -10.03
C SER A 52 12.05 10.40 -11.51
N GLY A 53 12.88 11.24 -12.11
CA GLY A 53 13.31 11.11 -13.51
C GLY A 53 12.60 12.07 -14.47
N PRO A 54 12.96 12.02 -15.78
CA PRO A 54 12.48 12.97 -16.78
C PRO A 54 10.96 12.92 -16.96
N ALA A 55 10.35 14.07 -17.23
CA ALA A 55 8.91 14.14 -17.49
C ALA A 55 8.51 13.37 -18.76
N ASP A 56 9.37 13.39 -19.75
CA ASP A 56 9.26 12.77 -21.08
C ASP A 56 9.97 11.41 -21.17
N ALA A 57 10.20 10.73 -20.05
CA ALA A 57 10.85 9.42 -20.02
C ALA A 57 10.13 8.42 -20.93
N ALA A 58 10.89 7.62 -21.69
CA ALA A 58 10.38 6.63 -22.61
C ALA A 58 9.72 5.44 -21.91
N ALA A 59 10.05 5.21 -20.63
CA ALA A 59 9.48 4.13 -19.81
C ALA A 59 9.23 4.60 -18.37
N LEU A 60 8.29 3.93 -17.71
CA LEU A 60 7.95 4.15 -16.31
C LEU A 60 8.10 2.84 -15.53
N LEU A 61 8.94 2.83 -14.51
CA LEU A 61 9.00 1.75 -13.53
C LEU A 61 8.17 2.15 -12.30
N ILE A 62 7.11 1.38 -12.03
CA ILE A 62 6.25 1.60 -10.86
C ILE A 62 6.71 0.67 -9.74
N LEU A 63 7.01 1.26 -8.59
CA LEU A 63 7.46 0.60 -7.37
C LEU A 63 6.38 0.82 -6.30
N SER A 64 5.54 -0.18 -6.09
CA SER A 64 4.45 -0.10 -5.10
C SER A 64 4.74 -0.94 -3.86
N SER A 65 4.20 -0.52 -2.71
CA SER A 65 4.26 -1.25 -1.44
C SER A 65 2.91 -1.30 -0.75
N GLY A 66 2.77 -2.17 0.26
CA GLY A 66 1.62 -2.19 1.14
C GLY A 66 0.30 -2.53 0.44
N CYS A 67 0.31 -3.39 -0.57
CA CYS A 67 -0.92 -4.00 -1.11
C CYS A 67 -1.58 -4.88 -0.03
N HIS A 68 -0.75 -5.68 0.66
CA HIS A 68 -1.12 -6.40 1.88
C HIS A 68 -0.37 -5.81 3.08
N GLY A 69 -0.98 -5.84 4.26
CA GLY A 69 -0.52 -5.08 5.41
C GLY A 69 0.87 -5.41 5.91
N VAL A 70 1.10 -6.65 6.36
CA VAL A 70 2.38 -7.03 6.97
C VAL A 70 3.54 -6.98 5.97
N GLU A 71 3.33 -7.36 4.71
CA GLU A 71 4.31 -7.27 3.63
C GLU A 71 4.68 -5.82 3.30
N GLY A 72 3.82 -4.87 3.67
CA GLY A 72 4.06 -3.43 3.52
C GLY A 72 5.34 -2.97 4.18
N TYR A 73 5.72 -3.53 5.32
CA TYR A 73 6.96 -3.20 6.01
C TYR A 73 8.20 -3.49 5.17
N CYS A 74 8.23 -4.64 4.49
CA CYS A 74 9.31 -5.00 3.57
C CYS A 74 9.35 -4.05 2.36
N GLY A 75 8.22 -3.88 1.67
CA GLY A 75 8.13 -3.02 0.49
C GLY A 75 8.47 -1.56 0.79
N SER A 76 8.00 -1.03 1.91
CA SER A 76 8.34 0.32 2.37
C SER A 76 9.84 0.48 2.62
N GLY A 77 10.47 -0.48 3.30
CA GLY A 77 11.92 -0.46 3.55
C GLY A 77 12.74 -0.45 2.26
N VAL A 78 12.35 -1.25 1.28
CA VAL A 78 12.98 -1.28 -0.05
C VAL A 78 12.80 0.07 -0.77
N GLN A 79 11.61 0.66 -0.75
CA GLN A 79 11.37 1.98 -1.35
C GLN A 79 12.25 3.05 -0.72
N ASN A 80 12.40 3.07 0.60
CA ASN A 80 13.27 4.00 1.32
C ASN A 80 14.74 3.85 0.91
N ALA A 81 15.23 2.62 0.77
CA ALA A 81 16.59 2.36 0.31
C ALA A 81 16.82 2.86 -1.14
N LEU A 82 15.88 2.62 -2.03
CA LEU A 82 15.97 3.06 -3.43
C LEU A 82 15.85 4.59 -3.57
N LEU A 83 15.01 5.23 -2.74
CA LEU A 83 14.92 6.70 -2.67
C LEU A 83 16.22 7.31 -2.15
N ALA A 84 16.90 6.69 -1.20
CA ALA A 84 18.18 7.15 -0.68
C ALA A 84 19.35 6.92 -1.68
N ASP A 85 19.22 5.97 -2.62
CA ASP A 85 20.25 5.65 -3.60
C ASP A 85 20.21 6.60 -4.81
N ALA A 86 20.98 7.68 -4.73
CA ALA A 86 21.14 8.63 -5.85
C ALA A 86 21.72 7.98 -7.11
N GLY A 87 22.57 6.95 -6.96
CA GLY A 87 23.16 6.20 -8.07
C GLY A 87 22.11 5.43 -8.85
N PHE A 88 21.21 4.75 -8.16
CA PHE A 88 20.08 4.05 -8.75
C PHE A 88 19.16 5.01 -9.53
N ARG A 89 18.74 6.12 -8.89
CA ARG A 89 17.90 7.12 -9.55
C ARG A 89 18.54 7.74 -10.78
N ALA A 90 19.84 8.07 -10.70
CA ALA A 90 20.58 8.60 -11.83
C ALA A 90 20.76 7.56 -12.94
N ALA A 91 20.95 6.29 -12.63
CA ALA A 91 21.04 5.22 -13.61
C ALA A 91 19.71 5.04 -14.37
N ALA A 92 18.59 5.04 -13.67
CA ALA A 92 17.25 4.98 -14.27
C ALA A 92 17.03 6.16 -15.24
N ALA A 93 17.33 7.38 -14.78
CA ALA A 93 17.19 8.60 -15.60
C ALA A 93 18.05 8.54 -16.88
N ARG A 94 19.32 8.10 -16.78
CA ARG A 94 20.18 7.91 -17.96
C ARG A 94 19.66 6.85 -18.93
N ALA A 95 18.95 5.85 -18.43
CA ALA A 95 18.32 4.83 -19.26
C ALA A 95 16.96 5.29 -19.85
N GLY A 96 16.54 6.55 -19.64
CA GLY A 96 15.26 7.07 -20.11
C GLY A 96 14.06 6.51 -19.33
N VAL A 97 14.27 6.04 -18.11
CA VAL A 97 13.23 5.46 -17.23
C VAL A 97 12.90 6.43 -16.11
N ALA A 98 11.62 6.79 -15.98
CA ALA A 98 11.10 7.44 -14.79
C ALA A 98 10.72 6.38 -13.75
N LEU A 99 10.86 6.74 -12.46
CA LEU A 99 10.48 5.92 -11.32
C LEU A 99 9.24 6.53 -10.67
N LEU A 100 8.23 5.72 -10.40
CA LEU A 100 7.03 6.11 -9.65
C LEU A 100 6.96 5.25 -8.38
N PHE A 101 7.14 5.88 -7.25
CA PHE A 101 7.00 5.24 -5.95
C PHE A 101 5.58 5.44 -5.43
N VAL A 102 4.89 4.35 -5.06
CA VAL A 102 3.54 4.37 -4.49
C VAL A 102 3.56 3.71 -3.12
N HIS A 103 3.45 4.51 -2.07
CA HIS A 103 3.48 4.11 -0.67
C HIS A 103 2.21 4.59 0.02
N ALA A 104 1.32 3.78 0.50
CA ALA A 104 1.11 2.37 0.33
C ALA A 104 -0.24 2.18 -0.37
N LEU A 105 -0.38 1.12 -1.19
CA LEU A 105 -1.63 0.88 -1.94
C LEU A 105 -2.84 0.68 -1.03
N ASN A 106 -2.64 -0.01 0.10
CA ASN A 106 -3.64 -0.25 1.13
C ASN A 106 -3.13 0.27 2.49
N PRO A 107 -3.21 1.58 2.75
CA PRO A 107 -2.71 2.15 4.00
C PRO A 107 -3.47 1.64 5.23
N TYR A 108 -4.76 1.31 5.09
CA TYR A 108 -5.54 0.71 6.16
C TYR A 108 -5.02 -0.68 6.53
N GLY A 109 -4.91 -1.58 5.54
CA GLY A 109 -4.36 -2.91 5.78
C GLY A 109 -2.94 -2.86 6.34
N PHE A 110 -2.11 -1.90 5.90
CA PHE A 110 -0.76 -1.73 6.43
C PHE A 110 -0.78 -1.37 7.92
N SER A 111 -1.55 -0.35 8.33
CA SER A 111 -1.64 0.06 9.73
C SER A 111 -2.23 -1.04 10.63
N TRP A 112 -3.31 -1.67 10.19
CA TRP A 112 -4.02 -2.70 10.96
C TRP A 112 -3.40 -4.10 10.82
N SER A 113 -2.28 -4.24 10.12
CA SER A 113 -1.63 -5.53 9.81
C SER A 113 -2.59 -6.55 9.18
N ARG A 114 -3.50 -6.06 8.32
CA ARG A 114 -4.51 -6.88 7.63
C ARG A 114 -4.16 -7.03 6.16
N ARG A 115 -4.47 -8.20 5.62
CA ARG A 115 -4.33 -8.47 4.18
C ARG A 115 -5.24 -7.60 3.33
N VAL A 116 -6.46 -7.36 3.81
CA VAL A 116 -7.56 -6.74 3.09
C VAL A 116 -7.73 -5.25 3.42
N THR A 117 -8.51 -4.52 2.63
CA THR A 117 -8.93 -3.15 2.89
C THR A 117 -9.91 -3.07 4.07
N HIS A 118 -10.33 -1.85 4.45
CA HIS A 118 -11.39 -1.65 5.47
C HIS A 118 -12.75 -2.26 5.06
N GLU A 119 -12.99 -2.41 3.75
CA GLU A 119 -14.17 -3.05 3.17
C GLU A 119 -14.00 -4.57 2.98
N ASN A 120 -12.93 -5.15 3.55
CA ASN A 120 -12.58 -6.57 3.45
C ASN A 120 -12.24 -7.04 2.03
N VAL A 121 -11.76 -6.16 1.16
CA VAL A 121 -11.36 -6.48 -0.22
C VAL A 121 -9.87 -6.78 -0.28
N ASP A 122 -9.49 -7.93 -0.83
CA ASP A 122 -8.11 -8.22 -1.22
C ASP A 122 -7.84 -7.59 -2.59
N LEU A 123 -7.08 -6.50 -2.61
CA LEU A 123 -6.76 -5.76 -3.83
C LEU A 123 -6.08 -6.64 -4.89
N ASN A 124 -5.25 -7.61 -4.47
CA ASN A 124 -4.53 -8.51 -5.36
C ASN A 124 -5.39 -9.70 -5.85
N ARG A 125 -6.66 -9.78 -5.45
CA ARG A 125 -7.64 -10.77 -5.93
C ARG A 125 -8.80 -10.11 -6.68
N ASN A 126 -8.82 -8.78 -6.72
CA ASN A 126 -9.93 -8.00 -7.29
C ASN A 126 -9.57 -7.36 -8.65
N TRP A 127 -8.79 -8.08 -9.46
CA TRP A 127 -8.46 -7.68 -10.83
C TRP A 127 -9.51 -8.25 -11.78
N GLN A 128 -10.38 -7.38 -12.29
CA GLN A 128 -11.47 -7.76 -13.16
C GLN A 128 -11.90 -6.58 -14.04
N ASP A 129 -12.70 -6.84 -15.06
CA ASP A 129 -13.35 -5.82 -15.85
C ASP A 129 -14.58 -5.29 -15.09
N PHE A 130 -14.44 -4.13 -14.46
CA PHE A 130 -15.52 -3.48 -13.71
C PHE A 130 -16.61 -2.87 -14.61
N SER A 131 -16.46 -2.89 -15.94
CA SER A 131 -17.52 -2.52 -16.90
C SER A 131 -18.43 -3.70 -17.24
N ALA A 132 -18.02 -4.91 -16.91
CA ALA A 132 -18.80 -6.14 -17.08
C ALA A 132 -19.54 -6.52 -15.78
N PRO A 133 -20.55 -7.40 -15.84
CA PRO A 133 -21.17 -7.97 -14.65
C PRO A 133 -20.11 -8.67 -13.76
N LEU A 134 -20.12 -8.36 -12.46
CA LEU A 134 -19.18 -8.95 -11.53
C LEU A 134 -19.40 -10.48 -11.40
N PRO A 135 -18.34 -11.27 -11.23
CA PRO A 135 -18.44 -12.70 -11.03
C PRO A 135 -19.25 -13.00 -9.75
N ARG A 136 -20.10 -14.04 -9.83
CA ARG A 136 -20.86 -14.54 -8.70
C ARG A 136 -20.32 -15.90 -8.28
N ASN A 137 -20.42 -16.19 -6.98
CA ASN A 137 -20.08 -17.49 -6.43
C ASN A 137 -21.32 -18.14 -5.83
N PRO A 138 -22.10 -18.91 -6.63
CA PRO A 138 -23.34 -19.52 -6.16
C PRO A 138 -23.14 -20.45 -4.94
N ALA A 139 -21.99 -21.14 -4.88
CA ALA A 139 -21.69 -22.00 -3.74
C ALA A 139 -21.51 -21.20 -2.42
N TYR A 140 -20.97 -19.98 -2.52
CA TYR A 140 -20.92 -19.08 -1.37
C TYR A 140 -22.32 -18.58 -0.98
N ASP A 141 -23.13 -18.19 -1.96
CA ASP A 141 -24.51 -17.73 -1.75
C ASP A 141 -25.35 -18.79 -0.99
N GLU A 142 -25.07 -20.10 -1.19
CA GLU A 142 -25.74 -21.21 -0.50
C GLU A 142 -25.36 -21.33 0.98
N ILE A 143 -24.12 -21.00 1.35
CA ILE A 143 -23.59 -21.28 2.71
C ILE A 143 -23.31 -20.02 3.53
N GLU A 144 -23.43 -18.82 2.93
CA GLU A 144 -23.04 -17.57 3.60
C GLU A 144 -23.77 -17.37 4.95
N HIS A 145 -25.04 -17.77 5.02
CA HIS A 145 -25.86 -17.65 6.23
C HIS A 145 -25.38 -18.53 7.39
N TRP A 146 -24.52 -19.53 7.12
CA TRP A 146 -23.86 -20.35 8.16
C TRP A 146 -22.52 -19.73 8.59
N LEU A 147 -21.92 -18.89 7.74
CA LEU A 147 -20.60 -18.30 7.97
C LEU A 147 -20.68 -16.90 8.58
N LEU A 148 -21.78 -16.20 8.29
CA LEU A 148 -21.97 -14.82 8.69
C LEU A 148 -23.19 -14.68 9.58
N PRO A 149 -23.08 -13.97 10.72
CA PRO A 149 -24.25 -13.67 11.55
C PRO A 149 -25.21 -12.74 10.80
N ALA A 150 -26.52 -12.89 11.04
CA ALA A 150 -27.55 -12.07 10.39
C ALA A 150 -27.45 -10.57 10.75
N GLN A 151 -26.73 -10.25 11.83
CA GLN A 151 -26.47 -8.88 12.29
C GLN A 151 -25.10 -8.78 12.94
N TRP A 152 -24.54 -7.58 12.96
CA TRP A 152 -23.30 -7.30 13.67
C TRP A 152 -23.50 -6.21 14.73
N PRO A 153 -23.01 -6.37 15.99
CA PRO A 153 -22.38 -7.59 16.53
C PRO A 153 -23.37 -8.77 16.58
N PRO A 154 -22.87 -10.03 16.52
CA PRO A 154 -23.72 -11.20 16.61
C PRO A 154 -24.43 -11.27 17.98
N ALA A 155 -25.60 -11.94 18.03
CA ALA A 155 -26.25 -12.20 19.28
C ALA A 155 -25.39 -13.14 20.15
N PRO A 156 -25.37 -13.00 21.49
CA PRO A 156 -24.52 -13.82 22.38
C PRO A 156 -24.65 -15.33 22.20
N GLU A 157 -25.78 -15.79 21.71
CA GLU A 157 -26.07 -17.22 21.46
C GLU A 157 -25.35 -17.78 20.22
N VAL A 158 -24.79 -16.92 19.38
CA VAL A 158 -24.07 -17.32 18.15
C VAL A 158 -22.54 -17.48 18.40
N GLU A 159 -22.04 -16.99 19.54
CA GLU A 159 -20.63 -17.11 19.93
C GLU A 159 -20.31 -18.41 20.72
N ALA A 160 -21.28 -19.24 21.01
CA ALA A 160 -21.13 -20.48 21.75
C ALA A 160 -21.11 -21.70 20.82
#